data_6756ea62bd7c333a8dd9fc3a15a4400f
#
_entry.id   6756ea62bd7c333a8dd9fc3a15a4400f
#
_cell.length_a   1.000
_cell.length_b   1.000
_cell.length_c   1.000
_cell.angle_alpha   90.00
_cell.angle_beta   90.00
_cell.angle_gamma   90.00
#
_symmetry.space_group_name_H-M   'P 1'
#
loop_
_entity.id
_entity.type
_entity.pdbx_description
1 polymer ?
#
loop_
_entity_poly.entity_id
_entity_poly.type
_entity_poly.pdbx_seq_one_letter_code
_entity_poly.pdbx_strand_id
1 'polypeptide(L)'
;MYWYTRFHAKKIDSSALMADAWHHRSDALSSVGALVGIAASRMGYPLMDPLASLVICVFIEKAALDIFKDAINKMVDKACDEDTEQAIRECAEKQPGVIRVDMLKTRVFGNKIYVDLEIGADGNETLRDAHAVAERVHDHIEKEFPKVKHIMVHVNPA
;
A
#
# COMPACT_ATOMS: atom_id res chain seq x y z
N MET A 1 -14.70 -19.26 5.15
CA MET A 1 -13.36 -18.65 5.42
C MET A 1 -13.25 -17.25 4.81
N TYR A 2 -13.45 -17.02 3.50
CA TYR A 2 -13.26 -15.72 2.82
C TYR A 2 -13.76 -14.48 3.57
N TRP A 3 -15.03 -14.43 3.96
CA TRP A 3 -15.63 -13.27 4.63
C TRP A 3 -15.01 -12.96 5.98
N TYR A 4 -14.68 -13.99 6.75
CA TYR A 4 -14.03 -13.85 8.05
C TYR A 4 -12.62 -13.29 7.90
N THR A 5 -11.81 -13.91 7.05
CA THR A 5 -10.42 -13.45 6.78
C THR A 5 -10.41 -12.03 6.24
N ARG A 6 -11.31 -11.70 5.28
CA ARG A 6 -11.42 -10.35 4.72
C ARG A 6 -11.81 -9.29 5.76
N PHE A 7 -12.73 -9.64 6.67
CA PHE A 7 -13.14 -8.71 7.74
C PHE A 7 -11.95 -8.37 8.65
N HIS A 8 -11.20 -9.38 9.09
CA HIS A 8 -10.03 -9.17 9.94
C HIS A 8 -8.89 -8.48 9.18
N ALA A 9 -8.66 -8.82 7.92
CA ALA A 9 -7.67 -8.17 7.07
C ALA A 9 -7.91 -6.65 6.97
N LYS A 10 -9.16 -6.23 6.77
CA LYS A 10 -9.52 -4.80 6.76
C LYS A 10 -9.36 -4.13 8.10
N LYS A 11 -9.68 -4.82 9.21
CA LYS A 11 -9.61 -4.27 10.56
C LYS A 11 -8.16 -3.94 10.98
N ILE A 12 -7.20 -4.76 10.58
CA ILE A 12 -5.78 -4.59 10.94
C ILE A 12 -4.94 -4.03 9.78
N ASP A 13 -5.59 -3.65 8.67
CA ASP A 13 -4.96 -3.15 7.43
C ASP A 13 -3.81 -4.06 6.94
N SER A 14 -4.06 -5.38 6.94
CA SER A 14 -3.08 -6.38 6.55
C SER A 14 -3.30 -6.85 5.12
N SER A 15 -2.36 -6.48 4.23
CA SER A 15 -2.36 -6.92 2.84
C SER A 15 -2.12 -8.44 2.70
N ALA A 16 -1.33 -9.04 3.59
CA ALA A 16 -1.09 -10.48 3.60
C ALA A 16 -2.37 -11.26 3.90
N LEU A 17 -3.13 -10.86 4.93
CA LEU A 17 -4.45 -11.45 5.22
C LEU A 17 -5.47 -11.18 4.12
N MET A 18 -5.37 -10.04 3.44
CA MET A 18 -6.23 -9.76 2.29
C MET A 18 -5.93 -10.69 1.11
N ALA A 19 -4.65 -10.94 0.83
CA ALA A 19 -4.21 -11.91 -0.19
C ALA A 19 -4.71 -13.32 0.13
N ASP A 20 -4.61 -13.76 1.39
CA ASP A 20 -5.14 -15.05 1.85
C ASP A 20 -6.66 -15.16 1.68
N ALA A 21 -7.41 -14.08 1.99
CA ALA A 21 -8.85 -14.05 1.73
C ALA A 21 -9.15 -14.23 0.22
N TRP A 22 -8.42 -13.55 -0.65
CA TRP A 22 -8.59 -13.71 -2.09
C TRP A 22 -8.23 -15.10 -2.59
N HIS A 23 -7.19 -15.73 -2.02
CA HIS A 23 -6.82 -17.10 -2.30
C HIS A 23 -7.97 -18.06 -1.98
N HIS A 24 -8.55 -17.98 -0.79
CA HIS A 24 -9.73 -18.79 -0.42
C HIS A 24 -10.93 -18.60 -1.35
N ARG A 25 -11.14 -17.38 -1.87
CA ARG A 25 -12.19 -17.13 -2.84
C ARG A 25 -11.89 -17.77 -4.20
N SER A 26 -10.65 -17.68 -4.66
CA SER A 26 -10.21 -18.28 -5.92
C SER A 26 -10.34 -19.80 -5.87
N ASP A 27 -9.95 -20.43 -4.77
CA ASP A 27 -10.10 -21.88 -4.57
C ASP A 27 -11.57 -22.33 -4.63
N ALA A 28 -12.47 -21.58 -3.96
CA ALA A 28 -13.88 -21.88 -4.00
C ALA A 28 -14.46 -21.75 -5.42
N LEU A 29 -14.11 -20.71 -6.16
CA LEU A 29 -14.55 -20.50 -7.55
C LEU A 29 -13.98 -21.58 -8.48
N SER A 30 -12.70 -21.96 -8.30
CA SER A 30 -12.07 -23.03 -9.07
C SER A 30 -12.76 -24.37 -8.83
N SER A 31 -13.11 -24.68 -7.58
CA SER A 31 -13.83 -25.91 -7.22
C SER A 31 -15.24 -25.96 -7.84
N VAL A 32 -15.96 -24.84 -7.83
CA VAL A 32 -17.29 -24.74 -8.47
C VAL A 32 -17.14 -24.86 -9.99
N GLY A 33 -16.16 -24.20 -10.60
CA GLY A 33 -15.90 -24.29 -12.03
C GLY A 33 -15.55 -25.71 -12.47
N ALA A 34 -14.68 -26.40 -11.72
CA ALA A 34 -14.34 -27.80 -11.98
C ALA A 34 -15.58 -28.73 -11.86
N LEU A 35 -16.41 -28.53 -10.81
CA LEU A 35 -17.63 -29.30 -10.64
C LEU A 35 -18.57 -29.15 -11.85
N VAL A 36 -18.77 -27.92 -12.32
CA VAL A 36 -19.61 -27.61 -13.49
C VAL A 36 -19.02 -28.25 -14.76
N GLY A 37 -17.70 -28.13 -14.97
CA GLY A 37 -17.01 -28.74 -16.11
C GLY A 37 -17.18 -30.27 -16.16
N ILE A 38 -16.95 -30.93 -15.00
CA ILE A 38 -17.10 -32.39 -14.88
C ILE A 38 -18.57 -32.82 -15.07
N ALA A 39 -19.51 -32.08 -14.48
CA ALA A 39 -20.93 -32.40 -14.63
C ALA A 39 -21.38 -32.30 -16.09
N ALA A 40 -21.00 -31.21 -16.78
CA ALA A 40 -21.31 -31.02 -18.20
C ALA A 40 -20.66 -32.11 -19.09
N SER A 41 -19.41 -32.48 -18.79
CA SER A 41 -18.72 -33.57 -19.48
C SER A 41 -19.48 -34.91 -19.35
N ARG A 42 -19.98 -35.20 -18.15
CA ARG A 42 -20.82 -36.39 -17.88
C ARG A 42 -22.18 -36.38 -18.59
N MET A 43 -22.69 -35.19 -18.89
CA MET A 43 -23.94 -34.99 -19.63
C MET A 43 -23.79 -35.10 -21.16
N GLY A 44 -22.65 -35.51 -21.66
CA GLY A 44 -22.38 -35.72 -23.08
C GLY A 44 -21.62 -34.60 -23.81
N TYR A 45 -21.06 -33.64 -23.04
CA TYR A 45 -20.24 -32.57 -23.58
C TYR A 45 -18.76 -32.70 -23.15
N PRO A 46 -17.98 -33.65 -23.70
CA PRO A 46 -16.64 -34.02 -23.21
C PRO A 46 -15.62 -32.86 -23.26
N LEU A 47 -15.86 -31.85 -24.09
CA LEU A 47 -14.99 -30.67 -24.20
C LEU A 47 -15.20 -29.64 -23.03
N MET A 48 -16.25 -29.76 -22.25
CA MET A 48 -16.56 -28.79 -21.18
C MET A 48 -15.57 -28.84 -20.02
N ASP A 49 -15.06 -30.02 -19.68
CA ASP A 49 -14.07 -30.18 -18.60
C ASP A 49 -12.70 -29.57 -18.96
N PRO A 50 -12.07 -29.86 -20.13
CA PRO A 50 -10.88 -29.14 -20.56
C PRO A 50 -11.07 -27.63 -20.70
N LEU A 51 -12.25 -27.20 -21.18
CA LEU A 51 -12.53 -25.77 -21.35
C LEU A 51 -12.66 -25.06 -19.98
N ALA A 52 -13.35 -25.67 -19.04
CA ALA A 52 -13.45 -25.16 -17.67
C ALA A 52 -12.07 -25.07 -17.01
N SER A 53 -11.23 -26.10 -17.18
CA SER A 53 -9.87 -26.13 -16.66
C SER A 53 -9.01 -25.02 -17.25
N LEU A 54 -9.11 -24.74 -18.56
CA LEU A 54 -8.40 -23.64 -19.21
C LEU A 54 -8.84 -22.28 -18.65
N VAL A 55 -10.13 -22.05 -18.48
CA VAL A 55 -10.66 -20.81 -17.91
C VAL A 55 -10.17 -20.62 -16.48
N ILE A 56 -10.23 -21.65 -15.65
CA ILE A 56 -9.73 -21.63 -14.27
C ILE A 56 -8.23 -21.30 -14.26
N CYS A 57 -7.44 -21.90 -15.14
CA CYS A 57 -6.00 -21.66 -15.25
C CYS A 57 -5.70 -20.17 -15.51
N VAL A 58 -6.40 -19.54 -16.44
CA VAL A 58 -6.23 -18.10 -16.74
C VAL A 58 -6.58 -17.22 -15.53
N PHE A 59 -7.63 -17.55 -14.78
CA PHE A 59 -7.98 -16.80 -13.57
C PHE A 59 -6.95 -16.96 -12.45
N ILE A 60 -6.42 -18.17 -12.25
CA ILE A 60 -5.38 -18.42 -11.25
C ILE A 60 -4.09 -17.69 -11.64
N GLU A 61 -3.69 -17.75 -12.92
CA GLU A 61 -2.50 -17.05 -13.42
C GLU A 61 -2.60 -15.54 -13.18
N LYS A 62 -3.75 -14.95 -13.51
CA LYS A 62 -3.96 -13.52 -13.25
C LYS A 62 -3.86 -13.19 -11.76
N ALA A 63 -4.50 -13.96 -10.89
CA ALA A 63 -4.44 -13.74 -9.45
C ALA A 63 -3.00 -13.86 -8.91
N ALA A 64 -2.23 -14.84 -9.40
CA ALA A 64 -0.82 -15.02 -9.04
C ALA A 64 0.03 -13.83 -9.46
N LEU A 65 -0.16 -13.31 -10.68
CA LEU A 65 0.55 -12.12 -11.17
C LEU A 65 0.21 -10.86 -10.37
N ASP A 66 -1.04 -10.67 -9.98
CA ASP A 66 -1.45 -9.53 -9.17
C ASP A 66 -0.81 -9.58 -7.76
N ILE A 67 -0.80 -10.77 -7.12
CA ILE A 67 -0.14 -10.98 -5.83
C ILE A 67 1.37 -10.77 -5.95
N PHE A 68 1.99 -11.30 -7.00
CA PHE A 68 3.42 -11.15 -7.25
C PHE A 68 3.83 -9.69 -7.42
N LYS A 69 3.08 -8.91 -8.23
CA LYS A 69 3.32 -7.48 -8.41
C LYS A 69 3.20 -6.70 -7.09
N ASP A 70 2.18 -7.00 -6.28
CA ASP A 70 2.01 -6.37 -4.97
C ASP A 70 3.18 -6.70 -4.03
N ALA A 71 3.63 -7.95 -4.01
CA ALA A 71 4.78 -8.37 -3.22
C ALA A 71 6.07 -7.65 -3.64
N ILE A 72 6.35 -7.58 -4.96
CA ILE A 72 7.52 -6.85 -5.48
C ILE A 72 7.45 -5.36 -5.12
N ASN A 73 6.30 -4.72 -5.31
CA ASN A 73 6.12 -3.30 -4.98
C ASN A 73 6.43 -2.99 -3.51
N LYS A 74 6.18 -3.95 -2.60
CA LYS A 74 6.52 -3.82 -1.18
C LYS A 74 8.00 -4.07 -0.86
N MET A 75 8.73 -4.71 -1.78
CA MET A 75 10.16 -5.00 -1.60
C MET A 75 11.09 -3.94 -2.21
N VAL A 76 10.58 -3.15 -3.17
CA VAL A 76 11.37 -2.17 -3.93
C VAL A 76 11.16 -0.72 -3.49
N ASP A 77 10.88 -0.48 -2.21
CA ASP A 77 10.70 0.88 -1.65
C ASP A 77 9.72 1.74 -2.46
N LYS A 78 8.60 1.15 -2.87
CA LYS A 78 7.57 1.89 -3.60
C LYS A 78 7.09 3.10 -2.79
N ALA A 79 7.04 4.26 -3.43
CA ALA A 79 6.43 5.46 -2.87
C ALA A 79 4.95 5.23 -2.50
N CYS A 80 4.41 6.01 -1.57
CA CYS A 80 2.97 6.01 -1.32
C CYS A 80 2.19 6.61 -2.50
N ASP A 81 0.88 6.68 -2.40
CA ASP A 81 0.04 7.28 -3.43
C ASP A 81 0.26 8.80 -3.52
N GLU A 82 0.13 9.36 -4.72
CA GLU A 82 0.35 10.78 -5.02
C GLU A 82 -0.52 11.70 -4.15
N ASP A 83 -1.76 11.31 -3.86
CA ASP A 83 -2.66 12.10 -3.01
C ASP A 83 -2.12 12.20 -1.57
N THR A 84 -1.57 11.11 -1.03
CA THR A 84 -0.94 11.08 0.30
C THR A 84 0.36 11.90 0.30
N GLU A 85 1.20 11.80 -0.72
CA GLU A 85 2.42 12.62 -0.83
C GLU A 85 2.08 14.12 -0.87
N GLN A 86 1.12 14.49 -1.69
CA GLN A 86 0.67 15.88 -1.80
C GLN A 86 0.11 16.39 -0.46
N ALA A 87 -0.70 15.59 0.23
CA ALA A 87 -1.24 15.97 1.53
C ALA A 87 -0.14 16.15 2.61
N ILE A 88 0.88 15.29 2.60
CA ILE A 88 2.05 15.43 3.51
C ILE A 88 2.82 16.71 3.18
N ARG A 89 3.06 17.00 1.90
CA ARG A 89 3.72 18.23 1.45
C ARG A 89 2.97 19.48 1.92
N GLU A 90 1.69 19.55 1.67
CA GLU A 90 0.84 20.69 2.08
C GLU A 90 0.79 20.85 3.61
N CYS A 91 0.81 19.73 4.33
CA CYS A 91 0.86 19.74 5.79
C CYS A 91 2.18 20.35 6.29
N ALA A 92 3.31 20.01 5.68
CA ALA A 92 4.62 20.56 6.00
C ALA A 92 4.72 22.06 5.66
N GLU A 93 4.25 22.48 4.48
CA GLU A 93 4.29 23.86 4.02
C GLU A 93 3.45 24.82 4.89
N LYS A 94 2.42 24.32 5.54
CA LYS A 94 1.58 25.11 6.45
C LYS A 94 2.20 25.37 7.82
N GLN A 95 3.32 24.69 8.15
CA GLN A 95 3.94 24.84 9.47
C GLN A 95 4.69 26.16 9.60
N PRO A 96 4.54 26.86 10.74
CA PRO A 96 5.29 28.11 10.99
C PRO A 96 6.80 27.89 10.96
N GLY A 97 7.50 28.72 10.21
CA GLY A 97 8.97 28.65 10.03
C GLY A 97 9.41 27.83 8.81
N VAL A 98 8.50 27.12 8.15
CA VAL A 98 8.79 26.48 6.87
C VAL A 98 8.61 27.52 5.75
N ILE A 99 9.65 27.74 4.97
CA ILE A 99 9.64 28.66 3.81
C ILE A 99 9.26 27.91 2.54
N ARG A 100 9.79 26.67 2.40
CA ARG A 100 9.52 25.78 1.26
C ARG A 100 9.78 24.34 1.63
N VAL A 101 9.26 23.42 0.81
CA VAL A 101 9.63 22.01 0.84
C VAL A 101 10.57 21.73 -0.34
N ASP A 102 11.82 21.42 -0.05
CA ASP A 102 12.85 21.16 -1.06
C ASP A 102 12.74 19.75 -1.64
N MET A 103 12.50 18.76 -0.77
CA MET A 103 12.37 17.35 -1.16
C MET A 103 11.35 16.63 -0.28
N LEU A 104 10.57 15.77 -0.90
CA LEU A 104 9.73 14.78 -0.20
C LEU A 104 9.92 13.44 -0.87
N LYS A 105 10.36 12.46 -0.12
CA LYS A 105 10.40 11.06 -0.55
C LYS A 105 9.64 10.21 0.45
N THR A 106 8.89 9.26 -0.06
CA THR A 106 8.14 8.33 0.75
C THR A 106 8.48 6.89 0.36
N ARG A 107 8.33 5.98 1.28
CA ARG A 107 8.40 4.54 1.01
C ARG A 107 7.39 3.79 1.84
N VAL A 108 6.73 2.83 1.22
CA VAL A 108 5.76 1.95 1.87
C VAL A 108 6.45 0.69 2.36
N PHE A 109 6.38 0.44 3.65
CA PHE A 109 6.87 -0.78 4.27
C PHE A 109 5.74 -1.49 5.03
N GLY A 110 5.25 -2.59 4.47
CA GLY A 110 4.06 -3.28 4.98
C GLY A 110 2.80 -2.41 4.86
N ASN A 111 2.24 -1.99 5.99
CA ASN A 111 1.09 -1.09 6.08
C ASN A 111 1.46 0.31 6.61
N LYS A 112 2.75 0.61 6.69
CA LYS A 112 3.27 1.88 7.20
C LYS A 112 4.04 2.63 6.13
N ILE A 113 4.14 3.95 6.31
CA ILE A 113 4.87 4.88 5.44
C ILE A 113 6.07 5.43 6.22
N TYR A 114 7.21 5.47 5.57
CA TYR A 114 8.39 6.20 6.01
C TYR A 114 8.55 7.43 5.12
N VAL A 115 8.91 8.54 5.71
CA VAL A 115 8.99 9.84 5.03
C VAL A 115 10.37 10.45 5.26
N ASP A 116 11.02 10.84 4.17
CA ASP A 116 12.23 11.68 4.19
C ASP A 116 11.84 13.04 3.60
N LEU A 117 11.91 14.09 4.42
CA LEU A 117 11.46 15.43 4.09
C LEU A 117 12.61 16.42 4.24
N GLU A 118 12.84 17.26 3.25
CA GLU A 118 13.73 18.41 3.34
C GLU A 118 12.91 19.69 3.27
N ILE A 119 13.13 20.56 4.25
CA ILE A 119 12.47 21.87 4.33
C ILE A 119 13.49 22.99 4.33
N GLY A 120 13.14 24.12 3.75
CA GLY A 120 13.88 25.37 3.89
C GLY A 120 13.36 26.21 5.05
N ALA A 121 14.26 26.67 5.93
CA ALA A 121 13.98 27.63 7.00
C ALA A 121 14.95 28.81 6.93
N ASP A 122 14.72 29.89 7.70
CA ASP A 122 15.59 31.06 7.68
C ASP A 122 17.01 30.70 8.13
N GLY A 123 17.96 30.89 7.24
CA GLY A 123 19.38 30.59 7.47
C GLY A 123 20.05 31.47 8.55
N ASN A 124 19.39 32.53 9.02
CA ASN A 124 19.86 33.38 10.11
C ASN A 124 19.37 32.94 11.50
N GLU A 125 18.45 31.95 11.55
CA GLU A 125 17.98 31.40 12.82
C GLU A 125 19.07 30.58 13.53
N THR A 126 18.92 30.48 14.87
CA THR A 126 19.81 29.59 15.62
C THR A 126 19.51 28.14 15.30
N LEU A 127 20.50 27.25 15.47
CA LEU A 127 20.27 25.80 15.32
C LEU A 127 19.11 25.30 16.19
N ARG A 128 18.92 25.88 17.38
CA ARG A 128 17.82 25.55 18.29
C ARG A 128 16.47 25.89 17.66
N ASP A 129 16.34 27.05 17.05
CA ASP A 129 15.07 27.52 16.47
C ASP A 129 14.77 26.72 15.19
N ALA A 130 15.76 26.52 14.33
CA ALA A 130 15.62 25.65 13.15
C ALA A 130 15.23 24.21 13.51
N HIS A 131 15.82 23.65 14.57
CA HIS A 131 15.44 22.32 15.09
C HIS A 131 14.01 22.30 15.61
N ALA A 132 13.56 23.35 16.29
CA ALA A 132 12.18 23.46 16.77
C ALA A 132 11.16 23.55 15.60
N VAL A 133 11.56 24.10 14.42
CA VAL A 133 10.74 24.02 13.21
C VAL A 133 10.63 22.57 12.76
N ALA A 134 11.76 21.84 12.68
CA ALA A 134 11.76 20.43 12.29
C ALA A 134 10.91 19.54 13.21
N GLU A 135 11.01 19.73 14.52
CA GLU A 135 10.20 19.00 15.50
C GLU A 135 8.70 19.27 15.32
N ARG A 136 8.29 20.53 15.11
CA ARG A 136 6.88 20.84 14.85
C ARG A 136 6.35 20.13 13.59
N VAL A 137 7.13 20.15 12.51
CA VAL A 137 6.77 19.47 11.26
C VAL A 137 6.65 17.95 11.50
N HIS A 138 7.64 17.37 12.20
CA HIS A 138 7.67 15.95 12.56
C HIS A 138 6.42 15.55 13.34
N ASP A 139 6.17 16.20 14.48
CA ASP A 139 5.06 15.87 15.38
C ASP A 139 3.70 16.04 14.69
N HIS A 140 3.58 17.10 13.88
CA HIS A 140 2.32 17.38 13.19
C HIS A 140 2.00 16.33 12.13
N ILE A 141 2.99 15.92 11.34
CA ILE A 141 2.81 14.89 10.31
C ILE A 141 2.53 13.52 10.94
N GLU A 142 3.24 13.12 11.99
CA GLU A 142 2.97 11.84 12.67
C GLU A 142 1.55 11.81 13.28
N LYS A 143 1.06 12.94 13.74
CA LYS A 143 -0.28 13.07 14.32
C LYS A 143 -1.39 13.05 13.26
N GLU A 144 -1.22 13.77 12.16
CA GLU A 144 -2.23 13.87 11.08
C GLU A 144 -2.27 12.60 10.22
N PHE A 145 -1.14 11.91 10.06
CA PHE A 145 -1.02 10.73 9.21
C PHE A 145 -0.69 9.46 10.03
N PRO A 146 -1.66 8.76 10.63
CA PRO A 146 -1.42 7.58 11.49
C PRO A 146 -0.74 6.40 10.78
N LYS A 147 -0.68 6.42 9.44
CA LYS A 147 0.08 5.45 8.64
C LYS A 147 1.57 5.78 8.58
N VAL A 148 1.97 7.03 8.82
CA VAL A 148 3.38 7.42 8.92
C VAL A 148 3.94 6.81 10.19
N LYS A 149 4.97 5.96 10.03
CA LYS A 149 5.66 5.27 11.13
C LYS A 149 6.84 6.07 11.62
N HIS A 150 7.48 6.77 10.69
CA HIS A 150 8.66 7.56 10.97
C HIS A 150 8.81 8.62 9.89
N ILE A 151 9.21 9.81 10.30
CA ILE A 151 9.58 10.90 9.42
C ILE A 151 10.94 11.46 9.82
N MET A 152 11.84 11.59 8.86
CA MET A 152 13.09 12.34 9.01
C MET A 152 12.90 13.71 8.37
N VAL A 153 13.17 14.76 9.13
CA VAL A 153 13.09 16.15 8.65
C VAL A 153 14.49 16.72 8.63
N HIS A 154 14.98 17.06 7.42
CA HIS A 154 16.21 17.80 7.22
C HIS A 154 15.89 19.27 6.96
N VAL A 155 16.65 20.18 7.60
CA VAL A 155 16.45 21.62 7.46
C VAL A 155 17.60 22.24 6.66
N ASN A 156 17.27 22.85 5.54
CA ASN A 156 18.18 23.60 4.70
C ASN A 156 18.06 25.11 5.01
N PRO A 157 19.14 25.87 4.95
CA PRO A 157 19.06 27.33 4.98
C PRO A 157 18.40 27.83 3.70
N ALA A 158 17.39 28.70 3.82
CA ALA A 158 16.65 29.29 2.71
C ALA A 158 16.94 30.79 2.58
#